data_a095222461a0f7450b0be72b0e64763d
#
_entry.id   a095222461a0f7450b0be72b0e64763d
#
_cell.length_a   1.000
_cell.length_b   1.000
_cell.length_c   1.000
_cell.angle_alpha   90.00
_cell.angle_beta   90.00
_cell.angle_gamma   90.00
#
_symmetry.space_group_name_H-M   'P 1'
#
loop_
_entity.id
_entity.type
_entity.pdbx_description
1 polymer ?
#
loop_
_entity_poly.entity_id
_entity_poly.type
_entity_poly.pdbx_seq_one_letter_code
_entity_poly.pdbx_strand_id
1 'polypeptide(L)'
;MTLYLDTSVIVKLYIREDDSDEVVAAVADSTMVCTSLLAYPEAFAAFERRRRDKSVSPAALKAVRQAFEADWSSWIAVGIDADLARHSARLAEKYALRAADAVHLASFERILAASEDNDVRFLCADDRLNKAARNLG
;
A
#
# COMPACT_ATOMS: atom_id res chain seq x y z
N MET A 1 -6.44 11.40 10.87
CA MET A 1 -6.87 10.26 10.03
C MET A 1 -5.67 9.38 9.70
N THR A 2 -5.83 8.09 9.87
CA THR A 2 -4.84 7.10 9.47
C THR A 2 -5.08 6.70 8.01
N LEU A 3 -4.04 6.60 7.23
CA LEU A 3 -4.12 6.28 5.81
C LEU A 3 -3.40 4.97 5.55
N TYR A 4 -4.12 3.98 5.00
CA TYR A 4 -3.51 2.74 4.55
C TYR A 4 -3.24 2.83 3.05
N LEU A 5 -2.01 2.54 2.64
CA LEU A 5 -1.61 2.56 1.24
C LEU A 5 -1.28 1.15 0.77
N ASP A 6 -1.85 0.73 -0.36
CA ASP A 6 -1.32 -0.44 -1.06
C ASP A 6 -0.10 -0.04 -1.90
N THR A 7 0.59 -1.01 -2.45
CA THR A 7 1.84 -0.77 -3.17
C THR A 7 1.64 0.10 -4.41
N SER A 8 0.53 -0.06 -5.13
CA SER A 8 0.27 0.72 -6.35
C SER A 8 0.21 2.23 -6.06
N VAL A 9 -0.35 2.59 -4.92
CA VAL A 9 -0.46 3.98 -4.47
C VAL A 9 0.88 4.48 -3.93
N ILE A 10 1.63 3.63 -3.22
CA ILE A 10 2.97 3.99 -2.72
C ILE A 10 3.88 4.41 -3.89
N VAL A 11 3.85 3.67 -4.99
CA VAL A 11 4.67 4.01 -6.17
C VAL A 11 4.38 5.43 -6.66
N LYS A 12 3.12 5.86 -6.61
CA LYS A 12 2.69 7.20 -7.05
C LYS A 12 3.25 8.33 -6.19
N LEU A 13 3.69 8.05 -4.97
CA LEU A 13 4.35 9.04 -4.12
C LEU A 13 5.75 9.40 -4.63
N TYR A 14 6.41 8.49 -5.32
CA TYR A 14 7.82 8.63 -5.67
C TYR A 14 8.07 8.71 -7.17
N ILE A 15 7.19 8.15 -7.97
CA ILE A 15 7.27 8.18 -9.42
C ILE A 15 5.97 8.82 -9.93
N ARG A 16 6.11 9.95 -10.64
CA ARG A 16 4.95 10.70 -11.07
C ARG A 16 4.14 9.92 -12.09
N GLU A 17 2.87 9.76 -11.76
CA GLU A 17 1.84 9.12 -12.59
C GLU A 17 0.55 9.94 -12.47
N ASP A 18 -0.49 9.53 -13.18
CA ASP A 18 -1.82 10.08 -12.97
C ASP A 18 -2.20 9.87 -11.50
N ASP A 19 -2.89 10.82 -10.91
CA ASP A 19 -3.33 10.81 -9.51
C ASP A 19 -2.22 11.00 -8.47
N SER A 20 -0.95 11.18 -8.86
CA SER A 20 0.13 11.40 -7.90
C SER A 20 -0.10 12.60 -7.00
N ASP A 21 -0.61 13.71 -7.54
CA ASP A 21 -0.88 14.91 -6.72
C ASP A 21 -1.92 14.64 -5.65
N GLU A 22 -2.96 13.87 -5.97
CA GLU A 22 -4.01 13.49 -5.02
C GLU A 22 -3.48 12.60 -3.92
N VAL A 23 -2.61 11.65 -4.26
CA VAL A 23 -1.97 10.75 -3.29
C VAL A 23 -1.06 11.53 -2.35
N VAL A 24 -0.23 12.42 -2.90
CA VAL A 24 0.67 13.26 -2.10
C VAL A 24 -0.13 14.13 -1.13
N ALA A 25 -1.22 14.74 -1.59
CA ALA A 25 -2.09 15.55 -0.74
C ALA A 25 -2.73 14.73 0.37
N ALA A 26 -3.21 13.51 0.07
CA ALA A 26 -3.81 12.64 1.06
C ALA A 26 -2.81 12.25 2.15
N VAL A 27 -1.58 11.92 1.77
CA VAL A 27 -0.51 11.59 2.73
C VAL A 27 -0.18 12.79 3.59
N ALA A 28 -0.07 13.98 3.00
CA ALA A 28 0.22 15.22 3.75
C ALA A 28 -0.85 15.53 4.80
N ASP A 29 -2.11 15.23 4.50
CA ASP A 29 -3.23 15.47 5.41
C ASP A 29 -3.40 14.38 6.47
N SER A 30 -2.73 13.25 6.34
CA SER A 30 -2.86 12.15 7.28
C SER A 30 -2.00 12.37 8.53
N THR A 31 -2.42 11.77 9.64
CA THR A 31 -1.64 11.77 10.88
C THR A 31 -0.72 10.56 10.97
N MET A 32 -1.05 9.47 10.28
CA MET A 32 -0.27 8.24 10.27
C MET A 32 -0.48 7.51 8.95
N VAL A 33 0.60 6.95 8.42
CA VAL A 33 0.56 6.10 7.21
C VAL A 33 0.86 4.66 7.63
N CYS A 34 0.03 3.75 7.13
CA CYS A 34 0.14 2.31 7.35
C CYS A 34 0.20 1.58 6.02
N THR A 35 0.82 0.44 6.02
CA THR A 35 0.84 -0.46 4.86
C THR A 35 1.14 -1.89 5.34
N SER A 36 1.28 -2.82 4.42
CA SER A 36 1.75 -4.18 4.71
C SER A 36 3.27 -4.24 4.61
N LEU A 37 3.88 -5.11 5.41
CA LEU A 37 5.29 -5.42 5.26
C LEU A 37 5.63 -5.91 3.83
N LEU A 38 4.66 -6.55 3.16
CA LEU A 38 4.78 -6.97 1.76
C LEU A 38 5.08 -5.80 0.82
N ALA A 39 4.61 -4.60 1.15
CA ALA A 39 4.81 -3.42 0.31
C ALA A 39 6.29 -3.07 0.13
N TYR A 40 7.15 -3.45 1.07
CA TYR A 40 8.56 -3.13 0.97
C TYR A 40 9.19 -3.79 -0.27
N PRO A 41 9.22 -5.14 -0.41
CA PRO A 41 9.77 -5.74 -1.62
C PRO A 41 8.94 -5.42 -2.87
N GLU A 42 7.62 -5.28 -2.74
CA GLU A 42 6.79 -4.92 -3.89
C GLU A 42 7.15 -3.55 -4.47
N ALA A 43 7.41 -2.57 -3.60
CA ALA A 43 7.79 -1.22 -4.05
C ALA A 43 9.12 -1.27 -4.81
N PHE A 44 10.13 -1.95 -4.27
CA PHE A 44 11.42 -2.09 -4.95
C PHE A 44 11.28 -2.81 -6.28
N ALA A 45 10.47 -3.86 -6.36
CA ALA A 45 10.20 -4.55 -7.62
C ALA A 45 9.52 -3.62 -8.64
N ALA A 46 8.58 -2.78 -8.20
CA ALA A 46 7.92 -1.82 -9.06
C ALA A 46 8.89 -0.73 -9.55
N PHE A 47 9.74 -0.21 -8.67
CA PHE A 47 10.75 0.77 -9.04
C PHE A 47 11.71 0.22 -10.09
N GLU A 48 12.17 -1.00 -9.90
CA GLU A 48 13.08 -1.67 -10.84
C GLU A 48 12.42 -1.89 -12.20
N ARG A 49 11.13 -2.23 -12.22
CA ARG A 49 10.38 -2.39 -13.46
C ARG A 49 10.33 -1.07 -14.24
N ARG A 50 10.15 0.06 -13.54
CA ARG A 50 10.15 1.39 -14.15
C ARG A 50 11.51 1.77 -14.72
N ARG A 51 12.60 1.32 -14.09
CA ARG A 51 13.94 1.51 -14.65
C ARG A 51 14.11 0.70 -15.95
N ARG A 52 13.66 -0.56 -15.94
CA ARG A 52 13.77 -1.42 -17.12
C ARG A 52 12.97 -0.93 -18.32
N ASP A 53 11.78 -0.36 -18.08
CA ASP A 53 10.95 0.21 -19.14
C ASP A 53 11.34 1.66 -19.50
N LYS A 54 12.41 2.17 -18.86
CA LYS A 54 12.99 3.48 -19.10
C LYS A 54 12.09 4.67 -18.71
N SER A 55 11.07 4.44 -17.88
CA SER A 55 10.25 5.51 -17.33
C SER A 55 11.03 6.33 -16.29
N VAL A 56 12.05 5.74 -15.67
CA VAL A 56 12.86 6.36 -14.63
C VAL A 56 14.33 6.08 -14.94
N SER A 57 15.16 7.13 -14.91
CA SER A 57 16.60 6.97 -15.10
C SER A 57 17.26 6.32 -13.88
N PRO A 58 18.47 5.73 -14.03
CA PRO A 58 19.19 5.18 -12.88
C PRO A 58 19.44 6.18 -11.77
N ALA A 59 19.75 7.44 -12.11
CA ALA A 59 19.97 8.50 -11.12
C ALA A 59 18.68 8.85 -10.37
N ALA A 60 17.56 8.96 -11.09
CA ALA A 60 16.25 9.22 -10.49
C ALA A 60 15.82 8.05 -9.60
N LEU A 61 16.12 6.81 -10.01
CA LEU A 61 15.80 5.62 -9.22
C LEU A 61 16.52 5.63 -7.87
N LYS A 62 17.78 6.04 -7.85
CA LYS A 62 18.53 6.16 -6.59
C LYS A 62 17.84 7.12 -5.62
N ALA A 63 17.39 8.29 -6.13
CA ALA A 63 16.67 9.27 -5.34
C ALA A 63 15.33 8.73 -4.84
N VAL A 64 14.62 7.99 -5.68
CA VAL A 64 13.33 7.35 -5.33
C VAL A 64 13.53 6.37 -4.17
N ARG A 65 14.53 5.49 -4.26
CA ARG A 65 14.82 4.53 -3.20
C ARG A 65 15.16 5.19 -1.87
N GLN A 66 15.95 6.27 -1.92
CA GLN A 66 16.33 7.01 -0.71
C GLN A 66 15.12 7.67 -0.06
N ALA A 67 14.26 8.29 -0.86
CA ALA A 67 13.05 8.94 -0.36
C ALA A 67 12.09 7.90 0.26
N PHE A 68 11.89 6.78 -0.39
CA PHE A 68 11.03 5.71 0.12
C PHE A 68 11.56 5.16 1.45
N GLU A 69 12.86 4.88 1.54
CA GLU A 69 13.46 4.37 2.79
C GLU A 69 13.28 5.35 3.95
N ALA A 70 13.44 6.65 3.68
CA ALA A 70 13.29 7.66 4.71
C ALA A 70 11.84 7.69 5.24
N ASP A 71 10.87 7.62 4.35
CA ASP A 71 9.45 7.62 4.73
C ASP A 71 9.03 6.33 5.41
N TRP A 72 9.54 5.19 4.91
CA TRP A 72 9.21 3.87 5.44
C TRP A 72 9.48 3.76 6.94
N SER A 73 10.55 4.37 7.41
CA SER A 73 10.93 4.32 8.83
C SER A 73 9.90 4.94 9.78
N SER A 74 9.03 5.81 9.26
CA SER A 74 7.97 6.46 10.05
C SER A 74 6.60 5.83 9.87
N TRP A 75 6.46 4.86 8.96
CA TRP A 75 5.18 4.20 8.68
C TRP A 75 4.99 2.97 9.56
N ILE A 76 3.73 2.59 9.75
CA ILE A 76 3.39 1.31 10.38
C ILE A 76 3.27 0.26 9.27
N ALA A 77 4.13 -0.76 9.33
CA ALA A 77 4.07 -1.90 8.41
C ALA A 77 3.51 -3.11 9.14
N VAL A 78 2.35 -3.60 8.67
CA VAL A 78 1.71 -4.77 9.27
C VAL A 78 2.47 -6.02 8.86
N GLY A 79 2.95 -6.80 9.85
CA GLY A 79 3.65 -8.05 9.61
C GLY A 79 2.75 -9.13 9.03
N ILE A 80 3.35 -10.09 8.34
CA ILE A 80 2.65 -11.23 7.75
C ILE A 80 2.92 -12.46 8.60
N ASP A 81 2.11 -12.65 9.64
CA ASP A 81 2.16 -13.86 10.45
C ASP A 81 1.23 -14.95 9.87
N ALA A 82 1.24 -16.12 10.50
CA ALA A 82 0.44 -17.25 10.02
C ALA A 82 -1.07 -16.95 10.02
N ASP A 83 -1.55 -16.22 11.02
CA ASP A 83 -2.96 -15.86 11.10
C ASP A 83 -3.36 -14.90 9.99
N LEU A 84 -2.53 -13.90 9.71
CA LEU A 84 -2.79 -12.98 8.60
C LEU A 84 -2.76 -13.72 7.27
N ALA A 85 -1.82 -14.65 7.09
CA ALA A 85 -1.75 -15.45 5.85
C ALA A 85 -3.03 -16.27 5.65
N ARG A 86 -3.54 -16.92 6.69
CA ARG A 86 -4.78 -17.70 6.61
C ARG A 86 -5.97 -16.80 6.32
N HIS A 87 -6.05 -15.64 6.96
CA HIS A 87 -7.13 -14.69 6.71
C HIS A 87 -7.07 -14.14 5.28
N SER A 88 -5.87 -13.85 4.78
CA SER A 88 -5.66 -13.43 3.38
C SER A 88 -6.19 -14.48 2.41
N ALA A 89 -5.96 -15.76 2.69
CA ALA A 89 -6.46 -16.83 1.84
C ALA A 89 -7.99 -16.82 1.77
N ARG A 90 -8.66 -16.63 2.92
CA ARG A 90 -10.12 -16.51 2.95
C ARG A 90 -10.64 -15.32 2.15
N LEU A 91 -9.97 -14.17 2.26
CA LEU A 91 -10.35 -12.97 1.50
C LEU A 91 -10.11 -13.15 0.01
N ALA A 92 -9.01 -13.82 -0.37
CA ALA A 92 -8.71 -14.12 -1.77
C ALA A 92 -9.83 -14.94 -2.41
N GLU A 93 -10.33 -15.97 -1.71
CA GLU A 93 -11.43 -16.79 -2.18
C GLU A 93 -12.75 -16.00 -2.24
N LYS A 94 -13.04 -15.27 -1.16
CA LYS A 94 -14.31 -14.54 -1.04
C LYS A 94 -14.48 -13.46 -2.10
N TYR A 95 -13.41 -12.72 -2.39
CA TYR A 95 -13.45 -11.56 -3.29
C TYR A 95 -12.71 -11.79 -4.61
N ALA A 96 -12.25 -13.01 -4.88
CA ALA A 96 -11.53 -13.38 -6.10
C ALA A 96 -10.31 -12.45 -6.32
N LEU A 97 -9.51 -12.28 -5.27
CA LEU A 97 -8.33 -11.41 -5.30
C LEU A 97 -7.06 -12.21 -5.53
N ARG A 98 -6.06 -11.55 -6.12
CA ARG A 98 -4.70 -12.10 -6.13
C ARG A 98 -4.14 -12.10 -4.72
N ALA A 99 -3.15 -12.96 -4.46
CA ALA A 99 -2.59 -13.13 -3.12
C ALA A 99 -2.09 -11.81 -2.52
N ALA A 100 -1.35 -11.01 -3.29
CA ALA A 100 -0.81 -9.74 -2.80
C ALA A 100 -1.93 -8.76 -2.41
N ASP A 101 -2.99 -8.67 -3.22
CA ASP A 101 -4.13 -7.80 -2.92
C ASP A 101 -4.87 -8.28 -1.67
N ALA A 102 -5.01 -9.59 -1.50
CA ALA A 102 -5.64 -10.17 -0.30
C ALA A 102 -4.82 -9.87 0.96
N VAL A 103 -3.49 -9.90 0.87
CA VAL A 103 -2.61 -9.54 2.00
C VAL A 103 -2.78 -8.07 2.36
N HIS A 104 -2.87 -7.18 1.38
CA HIS A 104 -3.13 -5.77 1.66
C HIS A 104 -4.49 -5.57 2.32
N LEU A 105 -5.52 -6.25 1.83
CA LEU A 105 -6.87 -6.15 2.41
C LEU A 105 -6.90 -6.65 3.86
N ALA A 106 -6.26 -7.78 4.13
CA ALA A 106 -6.17 -8.34 5.48
C ALA A 106 -5.38 -7.40 6.42
N SER A 107 -4.32 -6.80 5.90
CA SER A 107 -3.50 -5.84 6.66
C SER A 107 -4.31 -4.59 7.00
N PHE A 108 -5.05 -4.06 6.04
CA PHE A 108 -5.95 -2.93 6.26
C PHE A 108 -7.00 -3.25 7.32
N GLU A 109 -7.64 -4.42 7.23
CA GLU A 109 -8.65 -4.84 8.18
C GLU A 109 -8.08 -4.92 9.60
N ARG A 110 -6.85 -5.39 9.74
CA ARG A 110 -6.18 -5.45 11.04
C ARG A 110 -5.95 -4.06 11.63
N ILE A 111 -5.54 -3.09 10.80
CA ILE A 111 -5.38 -1.69 11.24
C ILE A 111 -6.74 -1.10 11.63
N LEU A 112 -7.75 -1.35 10.81
CA LEU A 112 -9.11 -0.85 11.08
C LEU A 112 -9.64 -1.39 12.41
N ALA A 113 -9.45 -2.68 12.69
CA ALA A 113 -9.88 -3.31 13.93
C ALA A 113 -9.14 -2.76 15.17
N ALA A 114 -7.89 -2.34 14.99
CA ALA A 114 -7.10 -1.75 16.07
C ALA A 114 -7.39 -0.25 16.28
N SER A 115 -8.10 0.39 15.37
CA SER A 115 -8.43 1.81 15.44
C SER A 115 -9.67 1.99 16.32
N GLU A 116 -9.59 2.91 17.29
CA GLU A 116 -10.71 3.16 18.21
C GLU A 116 -11.89 3.86 17.54
N ASP A 117 -11.62 4.71 16.57
CA ASP A 117 -12.63 5.55 15.91
C ASP A 117 -12.95 5.11 14.47
N ASN A 118 -12.33 4.03 13.99
CA ASN A 118 -12.45 3.54 12.63
C ASN A 118 -12.07 4.59 11.57
N ASP A 119 -11.28 5.59 11.95
CA ASP A 119 -10.84 6.64 11.05
C ASP A 119 -9.60 6.21 10.26
N VAL A 120 -9.76 5.17 9.49
CA VAL A 120 -8.72 4.61 8.62
C VAL A 120 -9.25 4.57 7.19
N ARG A 121 -8.55 5.23 6.30
CA ARG A 121 -8.90 5.27 4.88
C ARG A 121 -7.97 4.35 4.10
N PHE A 122 -8.55 3.55 3.22
CA PHE A 122 -7.83 2.65 2.32
C PHE A 122 -7.62 3.32 0.97
N LEU A 123 -6.37 3.46 0.54
CA LEU A 123 -6.03 3.98 -0.79
C LEU A 123 -5.43 2.89 -1.66
N CYS A 124 -6.05 2.67 -2.80
CA CYS A 124 -5.66 1.68 -3.78
C CYS A 124 -6.11 2.15 -5.17
N ALA A 125 -5.33 1.83 -6.19
CA ALA A 125 -5.67 2.16 -7.58
C ALA A 125 -6.54 1.09 -8.25
N ASP A 126 -6.75 -0.06 -7.61
CA ASP A 126 -7.50 -1.19 -8.18
C ASP A 126 -8.96 -1.15 -7.73
N ASP A 127 -9.90 -1.08 -8.69
CA ASP A 127 -11.34 -0.98 -8.39
C ASP A 127 -11.88 -2.20 -7.66
N ARG A 128 -11.42 -3.41 -8.01
CA ARG A 128 -11.86 -4.64 -7.37
C ARG A 128 -11.46 -4.67 -5.90
N LEU A 129 -10.23 -4.27 -5.61
CA LEU A 129 -9.72 -4.23 -4.24
C LEU A 129 -10.42 -3.15 -3.42
N ASN A 130 -10.67 -1.97 -4.00
CA ASN A 130 -11.44 -0.91 -3.36
C ASN A 130 -12.84 -1.36 -3.02
N LYS A 131 -13.50 -2.07 -3.92
CA LYS A 131 -14.84 -2.61 -3.69
C LYS A 131 -14.84 -3.62 -2.55
N ALA A 132 -13.85 -4.51 -2.51
CA ALA A 132 -13.70 -5.48 -1.43
C ALA A 132 -13.48 -4.78 -0.09
N ALA A 133 -12.66 -3.73 -0.05
CA ALA A 133 -12.41 -2.96 1.17
C ALA A 133 -13.71 -2.30 1.70
N ARG A 134 -14.56 -1.78 0.81
CA ARG A 134 -15.85 -1.20 1.22
C ARG A 134 -16.83 -2.24 1.76
N ASN A 135 -16.68 -3.50 1.37
CA ASN A 135 -17.56 -4.59 1.79
C ASN A 135 -17.07 -5.32 3.05
N LEU A 136 -15.94 -4.90 3.62
CA LEU A 136 -15.48 -5.39 4.91
C LEU A 136 -16.40 -4.87 6.01
N GLY A 137 -16.79 -5.70 6.85
CA GLY A 137 -17.67 -5.33 7.95
C GLY A 137 -18.80 -6.27 8.11
#